data_6e346087159f0c6603e695f516b5df40
#
_entry.id   6e346087159f0c6603e695f516b5df40
#
_cell.length_a   1.000
_cell.length_b   1.000
_cell.length_c   1.000
_cell.angle_alpha   90.00
_cell.angle_beta   90.00
_cell.angle_gamma   90.00
#
_symmetry.space_group_name_H-M   'P 1'
#
loop_
_entity.id
_entity.type
_entity.pdbx_description
1 polymer ?
#
loop_
_entity_poly.entity_id
_entity_poly.type
_entity_poly.pdbx_seq_one_letter_code
_entity_poly.pdbx_strand_id
1 'polypeptide(L)'
;PHNTPKNNFFCACINLQDRVQLSFLRGVLMEDNFNKHLGSKLKLRRLALGLTQTKVAKAINVTFQQIQKYEKGTNGVSSMRLLQLSNYLKVPISYFFEDFSEYLINAEKIKEGHLSINYNFLLKVYSELSSDQKIKFTKSLDTVVNKVAKTG
;
A
#
# COMPACT_ATOMS: atom_id res chain seq x y z
N PRO A 1 34.29 22.77 28.83
CA PRO A 1 32.90 22.36 28.83
C PRO A 1 32.58 21.63 27.54
N HIS A 2 32.53 20.30 27.68
CA HIS A 2 32.37 19.39 26.55
C HIS A 2 30.88 19.09 26.35
N ASN A 3 30.39 19.43 25.19
CA ASN A 3 29.06 19.05 24.73
C ASN A 3 29.20 17.81 23.83
N THR A 4 28.92 16.64 24.35
CA THR A 4 28.84 15.40 23.56
C THR A 4 27.39 15.22 23.07
N PRO A 5 27.17 14.95 21.80
CA PRO A 5 25.81 14.67 21.29
C PRO A 5 25.40 13.24 21.70
N LYS A 6 24.40 13.16 22.56
CA LYS A 6 23.70 11.92 22.89
C LYS A 6 22.68 11.64 21.79
N ASN A 7 23.06 11.00 20.71
CA ASN A 7 22.09 10.45 19.76
C ASN A 7 22.74 9.35 18.92
N ASN A 8 22.99 8.18 19.51
CA ASN A 8 23.31 6.98 18.72
C ASN A 8 23.01 5.66 19.46
N PHE A 9 22.03 5.64 20.40
CA PHE A 9 21.69 4.40 21.12
C PHE A 9 20.42 3.70 20.63
N PHE A 10 19.71 4.24 19.64
CA PHE A 10 18.47 3.62 19.15
C PHE A 10 18.65 2.63 17.98
N CYS A 11 19.88 2.49 17.46
CA CYS A 11 20.13 1.67 16.27
C CYS A 11 20.71 0.27 16.57
N ALA A 12 21.03 -0.05 17.82
CA ALA A 12 21.79 -1.25 18.17
C ALA A 12 21.01 -2.39 18.84
N CYS A 13 19.70 -2.22 19.11
CA CYS A 13 18.89 -3.22 19.82
C CYS A 13 17.76 -3.83 18.98
N ILE A 14 17.84 -3.74 17.65
CA ILE A 14 16.95 -4.55 16.80
C ILE A 14 17.54 -5.95 16.77
N ASN A 15 16.95 -6.85 17.54
CA ASN A 15 17.31 -8.26 17.62
C ASN A 15 17.27 -8.90 16.22
N LEU A 16 18.11 -9.89 15.96
CA LEU A 16 18.16 -10.62 14.69
C LEU A 16 16.78 -11.15 14.28
N GLN A 17 15.96 -11.50 15.26
CA GLN A 17 14.58 -11.94 15.11
C GLN A 17 13.66 -10.85 14.56
N ASP A 18 13.82 -9.60 15.02
CA ASP A 18 13.06 -8.45 14.54
C ASP A 18 13.45 -8.08 13.11
N ARG A 19 14.73 -8.26 12.74
CA ARG A 19 15.22 -8.05 11.36
C ARG A 19 14.62 -9.05 10.37
N VAL A 20 14.51 -10.31 10.76
CA VAL A 20 13.87 -11.36 9.95
C VAL A 20 12.36 -11.07 9.82
N GLN A 21 11.72 -10.69 10.91
CA GLN A 21 10.29 -10.32 10.90
C GLN A 21 10.02 -9.10 10.00
N LEU A 22 10.85 -8.06 10.09
CA LEU A 22 10.77 -6.86 9.25
C LEU A 22 11.02 -7.17 7.76
N SER A 23 11.99 -8.04 7.45
CA SER A 23 12.25 -8.45 6.08
C SER A 23 11.11 -9.28 5.49
N PHE A 24 10.50 -10.15 6.29
CA PHE A 24 9.31 -10.93 5.91
C PHE A 24 8.11 -10.01 5.66
N LEU A 25 7.80 -9.09 6.57
CA LEU A 25 6.72 -8.11 6.41
C LEU A 25 6.93 -7.22 5.18
N ARG A 26 8.17 -6.82 4.91
CA ARG A 26 8.52 -6.04 3.70
C ARG A 26 8.30 -6.85 2.43
N GLY A 27 8.61 -8.16 2.44
CA GLY A 27 8.34 -9.06 1.33
C GLY A 27 6.85 -9.18 1.04
N VAL A 28 6.02 -9.40 2.06
CA VAL A 28 4.56 -9.52 1.93
C VAL A 28 3.94 -8.21 1.41
N LEU A 29 4.36 -7.07 1.93
CA LEU A 29 3.87 -5.76 1.46
C LEU A 29 4.27 -5.48 0.01
N MET A 30 5.43 -5.95 -0.42
CA MET A 30 5.90 -5.79 -1.79
C MET A 30 5.11 -6.67 -2.76
N GLU A 31 4.77 -7.89 -2.36
CA GLU A 31 3.92 -8.81 -3.11
C GLU A 31 2.51 -8.26 -3.30
N ASP A 32 1.88 -7.75 -2.25
CA ASP A 32 0.55 -7.12 -2.32
C ASP A 32 0.54 -5.92 -3.26
N ASN A 33 1.56 -5.08 -3.20
CA ASN A 33 1.68 -3.91 -4.07
C ASN A 33 1.89 -4.32 -5.53
N PHE A 34 2.71 -5.36 -5.77
CA PHE A 34 2.94 -5.88 -7.12
C PHE A 34 1.66 -6.49 -7.71
N ASN A 35 0.92 -7.29 -6.94
CA ASN A 35 -0.34 -7.89 -7.39
C ASN A 35 -1.38 -6.82 -7.75
N LYS A 36 -1.47 -5.74 -6.98
CA LYS A 36 -2.36 -4.60 -7.28
C LYS A 36 -1.94 -3.85 -8.54
N HIS A 37 -0.64 -3.62 -8.71
CA HIS A 37 -0.10 -2.98 -9.91
C HIS A 37 -0.39 -3.82 -11.16
N LEU A 38 -0.05 -5.11 -11.12
CA LEU A 38 -0.29 -6.06 -12.20
C LEU A 38 -1.79 -6.14 -12.53
N GLY A 39 -2.64 -6.24 -11.52
CA GLY A 39 -4.09 -6.27 -11.69
C GLY A 39 -4.63 -5.01 -12.35
N SER A 40 -4.10 -3.84 -12.02
CA SER A 40 -4.45 -2.56 -12.64
C SER A 40 -4.04 -2.52 -14.11
N LYS A 41 -2.82 -2.95 -14.44
CA LYS A 41 -2.33 -3.05 -15.84
C LYS A 41 -3.19 -4.04 -16.65
N LEU A 42 -3.55 -5.19 -16.08
CA LEU A 42 -4.43 -6.17 -16.69
C LEU A 42 -5.81 -5.57 -17.02
N LYS A 43 -6.45 -4.92 -16.05
CA LYS A 43 -7.74 -4.28 -16.21
C LYS A 43 -7.70 -3.18 -17.27
N LEU A 44 -6.68 -2.34 -17.24
CA LEU A 44 -6.52 -1.21 -18.16
C LEU A 44 -6.39 -1.71 -19.61
N ARG A 45 -5.53 -2.72 -19.84
CA ARG A 45 -5.35 -3.30 -21.17
C ARG A 45 -6.59 -4.01 -21.66
N ARG A 46 -7.27 -4.76 -20.79
CA ARG A 46 -8.55 -5.41 -21.14
C ARG A 46 -9.59 -4.40 -21.61
N LEU A 47 -9.76 -3.30 -20.86
CA LEU A 47 -10.71 -2.23 -21.20
C LEU A 47 -10.32 -1.54 -22.52
N ALA A 48 -9.04 -1.27 -22.73
CA ALA A 48 -8.55 -0.67 -23.99
C ALA A 48 -8.87 -1.54 -25.21
N LEU A 49 -8.95 -2.86 -25.04
CA LEU A 49 -9.34 -3.80 -26.11
C LEU A 49 -10.87 -4.05 -26.18
N GLY A 50 -11.69 -3.38 -25.35
CA GLY A 50 -13.12 -3.59 -25.29
C GLY A 50 -13.53 -5.01 -24.84
N LEU A 51 -12.65 -5.70 -24.08
CA LEU A 51 -12.89 -7.07 -23.65
C LEU A 51 -13.62 -7.11 -22.29
N THR A 52 -14.54 -8.07 -22.15
CA THR A 52 -15.16 -8.37 -20.84
C THR A 52 -14.26 -9.31 -20.03
N GLN A 53 -14.39 -9.29 -18.72
CA GLN A 53 -13.69 -10.24 -17.83
C GLN A 53 -13.99 -11.70 -18.20
N THR A 54 -15.23 -11.98 -18.59
CA THR A 54 -15.66 -13.33 -19.03
C THR A 54 -14.93 -13.78 -20.29
N LYS A 55 -14.71 -12.88 -21.27
CA LYS A 55 -13.95 -13.20 -22.49
C LYS A 55 -12.50 -13.55 -22.16
N VAL A 56 -11.86 -12.76 -21.30
CA VAL A 56 -10.49 -13.01 -20.83
C VAL A 56 -10.39 -14.34 -20.06
N ALA A 57 -11.34 -14.59 -19.16
CA ALA A 57 -11.40 -15.82 -18.38
C ALA A 57 -11.48 -17.07 -19.28
N LYS A 58 -12.36 -17.06 -20.26
CA LYS A 58 -12.48 -18.15 -21.26
C LYS A 58 -11.19 -18.36 -22.05
N ALA A 59 -10.53 -17.27 -22.46
CA ALA A 59 -9.33 -17.35 -23.30
C ALA A 59 -8.14 -18.00 -22.60
N ILE A 60 -8.01 -17.84 -21.28
CA ILE A 60 -6.92 -18.44 -20.52
C ILE A 60 -7.38 -19.62 -19.64
N ASN A 61 -8.61 -20.09 -19.86
CA ASN A 61 -9.21 -21.23 -19.16
C ASN A 61 -9.17 -21.08 -17.61
N VAL A 62 -9.76 -19.99 -17.13
CA VAL A 62 -10.00 -19.73 -15.70
C VAL A 62 -11.44 -19.27 -15.48
N THR A 63 -11.85 -19.18 -14.22
CA THR A 63 -13.17 -18.67 -13.88
C THR A 63 -13.22 -17.12 -13.96
N PHE A 64 -14.38 -16.56 -14.17
CA PHE A 64 -14.62 -15.12 -14.12
C PHE A 64 -14.18 -14.53 -12.77
N GLN A 65 -14.48 -15.20 -11.66
CA GLN A 65 -14.07 -14.79 -10.32
C GLN A 65 -12.55 -14.72 -10.18
N GLN A 66 -11.82 -15.60 -10.87
CA GLN A 66 -10.37 -15.58 -10.84
C GLN A 66 -9.81 -14.34 -11.55
N ILE A 67 -10.39 -13.94 -12.68
CA ILE A 67 -10.01 -12.68 -13.35
C ILE A 67 -10.33 -11.48 -12.47
N GLN A 68 -11.48 -11.47 -11.78
CA GLN A 68 -11.79 -10.41 -10.82
C GLN A 68 -10.75 -10.29 -9.71
N LYS A 69 -10.32 -11.44 -9.15
CA LYS A 69 -9.28 -11.47 -8.11
C LYS A 69 -7.94 -10.97 -8.63
N TYR A 70 -7.57 -11.34 -9.86
CA TYR A 70 -6.35 -10.83 -10.51
C TYR A 70 -6.41 -9.32 -10.70
N GLU A 71 -7.52 -8.78 -11.24
CA GLU A 71 -7.69 -7.34 -11.46
C GLU A 71 -7.75 -6.52 -10.16
N LYS A 72 -8.23 -7.10 -9.06
CA LYS A 72 -8.23 -6.50 -7.74
C LYS A 72 -6.86 -6.62 -7.03
N GLY A 73 -5.98 -7.48 -7.52
CA GLY A 73 -4.70 -7.77 -6.88
C GLY A 73 -4.83 -8.57 -5.58
N THR A 74 -5.97 -9.21 -5.35
CA THR A 74 -6.19 -10.07 -4.16
C THR A 74 -5.60 -11.46 -4.31
N ASN A 75 -5.27 -11.86 -5.54
CA ASN A 75 -4.55 -13.10 -5.85
C ASN A 75 -3.38 -12.79 -6.77
N GLY A 76 -2.25 -13.44 -6.53
CA GLY A 76 -1.12 -13.44 -7.45
C GLY A 76 -1.43 -14.19 -8.76
N VAL A 77 -0.80 -13.74 -9.83
CA VAL A 77 -0.89 -14.37 -11.16
C VAL A 77 0.36 -15.22 -11.36
N SER A 78 0.20 -16.52 -11.60
CA SER A 78 1.34 -17.39 -11.90
C SER A 78 2.01 -16.98 -13.23
N SER A 79 3.31 -17.27 -13.37
CA SER A 79 4.08 -16.95 -14.58
C SER A 79 3.45 -17.53 -15.86
N MET A 80 2.91 -18.74 -15.78
CA MET A 80 2.21 -19.35 -16.93
C MET A 80 0.95 -18.58 -17.30
N ARG A 81 0.15 -18.16 -16.31
CA ARG A 81 -1.05 -17.35 -16.54
C ARG A 81 -0.72 -15.97 -17.05
N LEU A 82 0.37 -15.37 -16.57
CA LEU A 82 0.86 -14.10 -17.04
C LEU A 82 1.26 -14.17 -18.53
N LEU A 83 1.93 -15.25 -18.93
CA LEU A 83 2.29 -15.48 -20.34
C LEU A 83 1.03 -15.65 -21.21
N GLN A 84 0.04 -16.41 -20.76
CA GLN A 84 -1.24 -16.56 -21.47
C GLN A 84 -1.97 -15.22 -21.62
N LEU A 85 -2.00 -14.40 -20.56
CA LEU A 85 -2.60 -13.06 -20.60
C LEU A 85 -1.85 -12.14 -21.57
N SER A 86 -0.51 -12.13 -21.54
CA SER A 86 0.29 -11.30 -22.45
C SER A 86 0.01 -11.63 -23.91
N ASN A 87 -0.03 -12.91 -24.24
CA ASN A 87 -0.33 -13.38 -25.59
C ASN A 87 -1.75 -13.02 -26.04
N TYR A 88 -2.74 -13.22 -25.17
CA TYR A 88 -4.14 -12.92 -25.48
C TYR A 88 -4.40 -11.41 -25.60
N LEU A 89 -3.83 -10.62 -24.70
CA LEU A 89 -4.01 -9.16 -24.68
C LEU A 89 -3.08 -8.42 -25.65
N LYS A 90 -2.24 -9.16 -26.40
CA LYS A 90 -1.30 -8.58 -27.39
C LYS A 90 -0.39 -7.53 -26.78
N VAL A 91 0.26 -7.87 -25.67
CA VAL A 91 1.30 -7.05 -25.02
C VAL A 91 2.50 -7.93 -24.66
N PRO A 92 3.72 -7.39 -24.66
CA PRO A 92 4.86 -8.12 -24.14
C PRO A 92 4.68 -8.38 -22.63
N ILE A 93 5.31 -9.43 -22.12
CA ILE A 93 5.22 -9.76 -20.69
C ILE A 93 5.78 -8.63 -19.81
N SER A 94 6.79 -7.88 -20.31
CA SER A 94 7.36 -6.70 -19.65
C SER A 94 6.33 -5.63 -19.31
N TYR A 95 5.25 -5.51 -20.10
CA TYR A 95 4.17 -4.56 -19.88
C TYR A 95 3.61 -4.60 -18.45
N PHE A 96 3.52 -5.77 -17.85
CA PHE A 96 2.98 -5.95 -16.51
C PHE A 96 3.94 -5.51 -15.39
N PHE A 97 5.22 -5.33 -15.71
CA PHE A 97 6.28 -4.91 -14.79
C PHE A 97 6.67 -3.45 -14.98
N GLU A 98 6.34 -2.85 -16.13
CA GLU A 98 6.61 -1.46 -16.42
C GLU A 98 5.99 -0.54 -15.37
N ASP A 99 6.70 0.53 -15.01
CA ASP A 99 6.27 1.56 -14.06
C ASP A 99 6.05 1.06 -12.61
N PHE A 100 6.42 -0.18 -12.30
CA PHE A 100 6.21 -0.70 -10.94
C PHE A 100 7.05 0.05 -9.89
N SER A 101 8.28 0.42 -10.20
CA SER A 101 9.12 1.23 -9.31
C SER A 101 8.50 2.60 -9.04
N GLU A 102 7.93 3.22 -10.07
CA GLU A 102 7.23 4.51 -9.98
C GLU A 102 5.92 4.39 -9.20
N TYR A 103 5.20 3.29 -9.39
CA TYR A 103 4.01 2.95 -8.60
C TYR A 103 4.33 2.83 -7.11
N LEU A 104 5.44 2.18 -6.73
CA LEU A 104 5.87 2.07 -5.34
C LEU A 104 6.20 3.43 -4.73
N ILE A 105 6.95 4.27 -5.45
CA ILE A 105 7.31 5.63 -5.00
C ILE A 105 6.04 6.47 -4.79
N ASN A 106 5.08 6.38 -5.70
CA ASN A 106 3.83 7.11 -5.61
C ASN A 106 2.93 6.57 -4.49
N ALA A 107 2.90 5.26 -4.27
CA ALA A 107 2.17 4.64 -3.17
C ALA A 107 2.73 5.04 -1.79
N GLU A 108 4.05 5.14 -1.66
CA GLU A 108 4.72 5.64 -0.45
C GLU A 108 4.43 7.14 -0.24
N LYS A 109 4.58 7.96 -1.28
CA LYS A 109 4.27 9.40 -1.23
C LYS A 109 2.81 9.69 -0.85
N ILE A 110 1.87 8.87 -1.35
CA ILE A 110 0.45 9.00 -0.99
C ILE A 110 0.25 8.67 0.50
N LYS A 111 0.92 7.64 1.02
CA LYS A 111 0.86 7.31 2.45
C LYS A 111 1.47 8.42 3.32
N GLU A 112 2.65 8.92 2.95
CA GLU A 112 3.32 10.03 3.64
C GLU A 112 2.53 11.34 3.48
N GLY A 113 2.06 11.64 2.29
CA GLY A 113 1.25 12.83 2.00
C GLY A 113 -0.07 12.84 2.75
N HIS A 114 -0.73 11.69 2.90
CA HIS A 114 -1.98 11.59 3.66
C HIS A 114 -1.74 11.76 5.17
N LEU A 115 -0.64 11.22 5.70
CA LEU A 115 -0.22 11.43 7.08
C LEU A 115 0.21 12.89 7.32
N SER A 116 1.00 13.48 6.42
CA SER A 116 1.48 14.84 6.54
C SER A 116 0.35 15.88 6.35
N ILE A 117 -0.57 15.66 5.43
CA ILE A 117 -1.74 16.52 5.22
C ILE A 117 -2.65 16.49 6.45
N ASN A 118 -2.95 15.32 6.98
CA ASN A 118 -3.77 15.20 8.18
C ASN A 118 -3.08 15.80 9.41
N TYR A 119 -1.79 15.59 9.58
CA TYR A 119 -1.04 16.14 10.68
C TYR A 119 -0.92 17.68 10.60
N ASN A 120 -0.54 18.20 9.45
CA ASN A 120 -0.45 19.64 9.23
C ASN A 120 -1.83 20.33 9.32
N PHE A 121 -2.88 19.69 8.82
CA PHE A 121 -4.24 20.15 8.95
C PHE A 121 -4.67 20.21 10.43
N LEU A 122 -4.41 19.13 11.18
CA LEU A 122 -4.72 19.07 12.62
C LEU A 122 -3.93 20.13 13.40
N LEU A 123 -2.64 20.33 13.12
CA LEU A 123 -1.83 21.38 13.74
C LEU A 123 -2.38 22.77 13.43
N LYS A 124 -2.77 23.03 12.18
CA LYS A 124 -3.36 24.31 11.77
C LYS A 124 -4.67 24.56 12.49
N VAL A 125 -5.59 23.61 12.48
CA VAL A 125 -6.88 23.69 13.20
C VAL A 125 -6.64 23.93 14.68
N TYR A 126 -5.72 23.15 15.30
CA TYR A 126 -5.39 23.31 16.72
C TYR A 126 -4.79 24.69 17.04
N SER A 127 -3.96 25.25 16.15
CA SER A 127 -3.37 26.58 16.35
C SER A 127 -4.43 27.69 16.33
N GLU A 128 -5.48 27.54 15.54
CA GLU A 128 -6.58 28.48 15.38
C GLU A 128 -7.65 28.42 16.50
N LEU A 129 -7.62 27.36 17.33
CA LEU A 129 -8.55 27.18 18.44
C LEU A 129 -8.25 28.16 19.59
N SER A 130 -9.32 28.67 20.24
CA SER A 130 -9.19 29.40 21.50
C SER A 130 -8.71 28.49 22.63
N SER A 131 -8.24 29.08 23.75
CA SER A 131 -7.75 28.31 24.91
C SER A 131 -8.78 27.31 25.43
N ASP A 132 -10.04 27.70 25.53
CA ASP A 132 -11.12 26.83 25.98
C ASP A 132 -11.43 25.70 25.02
N GLN A 133 -11.35 25.98 23.72
CA GLN A 133 -11.53 24.99 22.65
C GLN A 133 -10.37 23.98 22.63
N LYS A 134 -9.13 24.42 22.87
CA LYS A 134 -7.95 23.54 22.99
C LYS A 134 -8.11 22.55 24.13
N ILE A 135 -8.57 23.01 25.29
CA ILE A 135 -8.83 22.15 26.47
C ILE A 135 -9.89 21.09 26.14
N LYS A 136 -11.00 21.49 25.51
CA LYS A 136 -12.07 20.57 25.10
C LYS A 136 -11.59 19.55 24.09
N PHE A 137 -10.80 19.99 23.11
CA PHE A 137 -10.22 19.14 22.07
C PHE A 137 -9.27 18.08 22.67
N THR A 138 -8.37 18.49 23.57
CA THR A 138 -7.44 17.58 24.26
C THR A 138 -8.19 16.55 25.09
N LYS A 139 -9.22 16.96 25.87
CA LYS A 139 -10.05 16.03 26.65
C LYS A 139 -10.77 15.02 25.76
N SER A 140 -11.25 15.43 24.60
CA SER A 140 -11.90 14.51 23.66
C SER A 140 -10.92 13.48 23.09
N LEU A 141 -9.68 13.88 22.78
CA LEU A 141 -8.63 12.97 22.34
C LEU A 141 -8.25 11.95 23.42
N ASP A 142 -8.08 12.39 24.67
CA ASP A 142 -7.78 11.50 25.80
C ASP A 142 -8.89 10.44 26.01
N THR A 143 -10.14 10.84 25.81
CA THR A 143 -11.28 9.92 25.90
C THR A 143 -11.22 8.83 24.82
N VAL A 144 -10.86 9.20 23.58
CA VAL A 144 -10.73 8.28 22.47
C VAL A 144 -9.53 7.34 22.66
N VAL A 145 -8.37 7.88 23.05
CA VAL A 145 -7.15 7.10 23.30
C VAL A 145 -7.39 6.07 24.42
N ASN A 146 -8.02 6.49 25.53
CA ASN A 146 -8.33 5.59 26.64
C ASN A 146 -9.38 4.53 26.29
N LYS A 147 -10.26 4.80 25.31
CA LYS A 147 -11.25 3.83 24.84
C LYS A 147 -10.59 2.77 23.94
N VAL A 148 -9.64 3.18 23.09
CA VAL A 148 -8.87 2.27 22.23
C VAL A 148 -7.93 1.38 23.05
N ALA A 149 -7.28 1.93 24.09
CA ALA A 149 -6.40 1.18 24.99
C ALA A 149 -7.11 0.12 25.85
N LYS A 150 -8.43 0.20 26.01
CA LYS A 150 -9.24 -0.79 26.76
C LYS A 150 -9.81 -1.90 25.89
N THR A 151 -9.73 -1.81 24.58
CA THR A 151 -10.28 -2.78 23.62
C THR A 151 -9.21 -3.62 22.90
N GLY A 152 -7.94 -3.43 23.21
CA GLY A 152 -6.80 -4.27 22.80
C GLY A 152 -6.23 -5.02 23.99
#